data_e60341ec02f2d061b111182a2b0173c0
#
_entry.id   e60341ec02f2d061b111182a2b0173c0
#
_cell.length_a   1.000
_cell.length_b   1.000
_cell.length_c   1.000
_cell.angle_alpha   90.00
_cell.angle_beta   90.00
_cell.angle_gamma   90.00
#
_symmetry.space_group_name_H-M   'P 1'
#
loop_
_entity.id
_entity.type
_entity.pdbx_description
1 polymer ?
#
loop_
_entity_poly.entity_id
_entity_poly.type
_entity_poly.pdbx_seq_one_letter_code
_entity_poly.pdbx_strand_id
1 'polypeptide(L)'
;MIENIFKSAVIHHSKKNFSKAKEIYENLLKKNPDNIAILQNYGTLLSQIKEYKKADDVFKKCLKIKPKDPLLLYNYGKFFHDQKKFEKAIKFYKESFKLDSKNHLALYNIGNIHFSENKFEEAITAFKKAIEINPSNFMAYNNIGIAYKRIGNFDEALKFYRQAIDKNKDYVDAHVNYGTMLLTTNKLEDGLEKYEWRKKSKSFSDYVDYQSLNLKSKVWNGEDLNNKKIFIIAEQGIGDLIQFARYLYLLRNKYKTEIILKIKSKNFSHFFNHKDFNIISGDHTIPKHDYHVFMLSLPRIFFKTNEIFCKSVNFFQSDQKTKIKWKTKLTDIQGIKIGIHWSTSSLMPERNFPLEHFVKLSKDI
;
A
#
# COMPACT_ATOMS: atom_id res chain seq x y z
N MET A 1 -9.37 38.45 20.78
CA MET A 1 -8.85 37.48 21.79
C MET A 1 -9.39 36.07 21.54
N ILE A 2 -10.70 35.80 21.41
CA ILE A 2 -11.30 34.47 21.18
C ILE A 2 -10.76 33.83 19.90
N GLU A 3 -10.66 34.60 18.80
CA GLU A 3 -10.18 34.10 17.51
C GLU A 3 -8.74 33.57 17.58
N ASN A 4 -7.84 34.24 18.30
CA ASN A 4 -6.45 33.79 18.46
C ASN A 4 -6.35 32.50 19.28
N ILE A 5 -7.20 32.35 20.32
CA ILE A 5 -7.28 31.12 21.12
C ILE A 5 -7.84 29.99 20.27
N PHE A 6 -8.85 30.25 19.43
CA PHE A 6 -9.40 29.26 18.50
C PHE A 6 -8.38 28.81 17.46
N LYS A 7 -7.64 29.77 16.85
CA LYS A 7 -6.52 29.44 15.93
C LYS A 7 -5.48 28.54 16.61
N SER A 8 -5.14 28.83 17.88
CA SER A 8 -4.24 27.98 18.67
C SER A 8 -4.79 26.56 18.83
N ALA A 9 -6.08 26.38 19.12
CA ALA A 9 -6.70 25.08 19.23
C ALA A 9 -6.62 24.29 17.90
N VAL A 10 -6.88 24.95 16.77
CA VAL A 10 -6.77 24.35 15.43
C VAL A 10 -5.33 23.91 15.12
N ILE A 11 -4.33 24.72 15.51
CA ILE A 11 -2.90 24.36 15.35
C ILE A 11 -2.56 23.12 16.19
N HIS A 12 -2.98 23.06 17.46
CA HIS A 12 -2.76 21.87 18.30
C HIS A 12 -3.45 20.65 17.72
N HIS A 13 -4.68 20.79 17.22
CA HIS A 13 -5.45 19.73 16.57
C HIS A 13 -4.72 19.20 15.32
N SER A 14 -4.26 20.07 14.44
CA SER A 14 -3.53 19.69 13.22
C SER A 14 -2.20 18.97 13.51
N LYS A 15 -1.53 19.35 14.60
CA LYS A 15 -0.30 18.69 15.10
C LYS A 15 -0.57 17.41 15.90
N LYS A 16 -1.83 16.93 15.94
CA LYS A 16 -2.28 15.75 16.71
C LYS A 16 -2.05 15.87 18.22
N ASN A 17 -1.87 17.07 18.75
CA ASN A 17 -1.87 17.33 20.19
C ASN A 17 -3.30 17.44 20.69
N PHE A 18 -3.99 16.29 20.68
CA PHE A 18 -5.44 16.23 20.90
C PHE A 18 -5.86 16.65 22.31
N SER A 19 -5.06 16.32 23.34
CA SER A 19 -5.40 16.70 24.72
C SER A 19 -5.44 18.21 24.89
N LYS A 20 -4.44 18.93 24.36
CA LYS A 20 -4.39 20.39 24.46
C LYS A 20 -5.45 21.06 23.60
N ALA A 21 -5.68 20.56 22.39
CA ALA A 21 -6.75 21.07 21.52
C ALA A 21 -8.14 20.90 22.18
N LYS A 22 -8.40 19.74 22.81
CA LYS A 22 -9.64 19.44 23.51
C LYS A 22 -9.90 20.44 24.65
N GLU A 23 -8.90 20.63 25.53
CA GLU A 23 -8.96 21.58 26.63
C GLU A 23 -9.34 22.98 26.15
N ILE A 24 -8.68 23.45 25.09
CA ILE A 24 -8.92 24.80 24.55
C ILE A 24 -10.34 24.89 23.96
N TYR A 25 -10.79 23.89 23.18
CA TYR A 25 -12.15 23.90 22.63
C TYR A 25 -13.20 23.88 23.74
N GLU A 26 -13.05 23.08 24.80
CA GLU A 26 -13.97 23.01 25.93
C GLU A 26 -14.05 24.35 26.67
N ASN A 27 -12.88 25.01 26.89
CA ASN A 27 -12.87 26.33 27.53
C ASN A 27 -13.51 27.42 26.66
N LEU A 28 -13.34 27.37 25.36
CA LEU A 28 -14.01 28.26 24.41
C LEU A 28 -15.54 28.05 24.41
N LEU A 29 -15.97 26.78 24.43
CA LEU A 29 -17.40 26.43 24.42
C LEU A 29 -18.11 26.76 25.73
N LYS A 30 -17.43 26.82 26.88
CA LYS A 30 -17.99 27.34 28.13
C LYS A 30 -18.45 28.81 27.99
N LYS A 31 -17.68 29.60 27.22
CA LYS A 31 -17.98 31.04 27.02
C LYS A 31 -18.87 31.29 25.80
N ASN A 32 -18.83 30.40 24.81
CA ASN A 32 -19.55 30.53 23.54
C ASN A 32 -20.15 29.17 23.14
N PRO A 33 -21.18 28.71 23.86
CA PRO A 33 -21.69 27.33 23.75
C PRO A 33 -22.31 26.99 22.39
N ASP A 34 -22.69 27.99 21.60
CA ASP A 34 -23.38 27.84 20.32
C ASP A 34 -22.50 28.27 19.11
N ASN A 35 -21.21 28.52 19.35
CA ASN A 35 -20.29 28.86 18.26
C ASN A 35 -20.03 27.64 17.35
N ILE A 36 -20.63 27.68 16.18
CA ILE A 36 -20.60 26.56 15.22
C ILE A 36 -19.21 26.20 14.78
N ALA A 37 -18.33 27.17 14.53
CA ALA A 37 -16.96 26.90 14.08
C ALA A 37 -16.17 26.11 15.15
N ILE A 38 -16.36 26.47 16.42
CA ILE A 38 -15.73 25.78 17.55
C ILE A 38 -16.35 24.39 17.71
N LEU A 39 -17.68 24.28 17.68
CA LEU A 39 -18.40 23.01 17.81
C LEU A 39 -18.00 22.01 16.70
N GLN A 40 -17.93 22.45 15.43
CA GLN A 40 -17.55 21.58 14.30
C GLN A 40 -16.14 21.03 14.48
N ASN A 41 -15.16 21.87 14.82
CA ASN A 41 -13.79 21.43 15.06
C ASN A 41 -13.69 20.51 16.28
N TYR A 42 -14.42 20.81 17.34
CA TYR A 42 -14.50 19.97 18.53
C TYR A 42 -15.14 18.61 18.25
N GLY A 43 -16.25 18.58 17.51
CA GLY A 43 -16.88 17.33 17.06
C GLY A 43 -15.95 16.47 16.20
N THR A 44 -15.18 17.10 15.29
CA THR A 44 -14.17 16.41 14.49
C THR A 44 -13.06 15.84 15.36
N LEU A 45 -12.55 16.61 16.33
CA LEU A 45 -11.54 16.14 17.28
C LEU A 45 -12.06 14.96 18.10
N LEU A 46 -13.27 15.05 18.65
CA LEU A 46 -13.91 13.98 19.42
C LEU A 46 -14.03 12.68 18.59
N SER A 47 -14.36 12.81 17.30
CA SER A 47 -14.40 11.68 16.38
C SER A 47 -13.01 11.02 16.24
N GLN A 48 -11.95 11.82 16.07
CA GLN A 48 -10.58 11.32 15.91
C GLN A 48 -10.05 10.60 17.16
N ILE A 49 -10.44 11.08 18.36
CA ILE A 49 -10.09 10.42 19.62
C ILE A 49 -11.10 9.33 20.04
N LYS A 50 -12.03 8.98 19.14
CA LYS A 50 -13.03 7.92 19.30
C LYS A 50 -14.08 8.16 20.42
N GLU A 51 -14.25 9.39 20.88
CA GLU A 51 -15.35 9.77 21.78
C GLU A 51 -16.67 9.95 20.99
N TYR A 52 -17.10 8.90 20.29
CA TYR A 52 -18.14 8.93 19.26
C TYR A 52 -19.50 9.44 19.78
N LYS A 53 -19.91 9.09 21.01
CA LYS A 53 -21.18 9.56 21.58
C LYS A 53 -21.19 11.07 21.72
N LYS A 54 -20.14 11.65 22.31
CA LYS A 54 -20.02 13.11 22.47
C LYS A 54 -19.91 13.81 21.12
N ALA A 55 -19.16 13.23 20.16
CA ALA A 55 -19.06 13.78 18.81
C ALA A 55 -20.44 13.86 18.13
N ASP A 56 -21.24 12.79 18.23
CA ASP A 56 -22.60 12.74 17.68
C ASP A 56 -23.50 13.82 18.28
N ASP A 57 -23.47 14.00 19.63
CA ASP A 57 -24.26 15.02 20.32
C ASP A 57 -23.85 16.44 19.89
N VAL A 58 -22.52 16.66 19.69
CA VAL A 58 -21.99 17.94 19.19
C VAL A 58 -22.44 18.21 17.76
N PHE A 59 -22.35 17.24 16.87
CA PHE A 59 -22.80 17.40 15.48
C PHE A 59 -24.32 17.62 15.39
N LYS A 60 -25.11 16.90 16.19
CA LYS A 60 -26.58 17.15 16.31
C LYS A 60 -26.88 18.53 16.80
N LYS A 61 -26.13 19.03 17.79
CA LYS A 61 -26.29 20.43 18.27
C LYS A 61 -25.99 21.41 17.15
N CYS A 62 -24.90 21.21 16.38
CA CYS A 62 -24.60 22.05 15.22
C CYS A 62 -25.75 22.06 14.20
N LEU A 63 -26.32 20.88 13.89
CA LEU A 63 -27.42 20.76 12.93
C LEU A 63 -28.72 21.42 13.42
N LYS A 64 -28.97 21.50 14.75
CA LYS A 64 -30.11 22.28 15.29
C LYS A 64 -29.91 23.77 15.04
N ILE A 65 -28.68 24.27 15.12
CA ILE A 65 -28.36 25.69 14.94
C ILE A 65 -28.31 26.04 13.43
N LYS A 66 -27.67 25.20 12.61
CA LYS A 66 -27.58 25.39 11.16
C LYS A 66 -27.90 24.09 10.40
N PRO A 67 -29.16 23.78 10.14
CA PRO A 67 -29.56 22.52 9.51
C PRO A 67 -29.12 22.37 8.03
N LYS A 68 -28.87 23.50 7.35
CA LYS A 68 -28.51 23.54 5.93
C LYS A 68 -27.08 24.06 5.67
N ASP A 69 -26.15 23.73 6.56
CA ASP A 69 -24.74 24.06 6.35
C ASP A 69 -24.03 22.89 5.62
N PRO A 70 -23.58 23.09 4.37
CA PRO A 70 -23.00 22.01 3.56
C PRO A 70 -21.70 21.46 4.17
N LEU A 71 -20.87 22.30 4.80
CA LEU A 71 -19.64 21.87 5.45
C LEU A 71 -19.91 21.02 6.68
N LEU A 72 -20.89 21.41 7.48
CA LEU A 72 -21.33 20.64 8.65
C LEU A 72 -21.84 19.26 8.24
N LEU A 73 -22.70 19.19 7.23
CA LEU A 73 -23.22 17.92 6.70
C LEU A 73 -22.08 17.03 6.17
N TYR A 74 -21.11 17.61 5.46
CA TYR A 74 -19.93 16.91 5.01
C TYR A 74 -19.12 16.32 6.18
N ASN A 75 -18.84 17.12 7.20
CA ASN A 75 -18.10 16.69 8.39
C ASN A 75 -18.84 15.60 9.18
N TYR A 76 -20.16 15.71 9.26
CA TYR A 76 -20.97 14.69 9.92
C TYR A 76 -21.05 13.39 9.07
N GLY A 77 -21.08 13.50 7.74
CA GLY A 77 -20.91 12.37 6.83
C GLY A 77 -19.57 11.67 7.07
N LYS A 78 -18.48 12.43 7.20
CA LYS A 78 -17.15 11.89 7.51
C LYS A 78 -17.11 11.17 8.86
N PHE A 79 -17.75 11.73 9.89
CA PHE A 79 -17.92 11.08 11.20
C PHE A 79 -18.55 9.69 11.09
N PHE A 80 -19.59 9.52 10.25
CA PHE A 80 -20.19 8.20 10.02
C PHE A 80 -19.32 7.30 9.16
N HIS A 81 -18.63 7.86 8.20
CA HIS A 81 -17.69 7.11 7.36
C HIS A 81 -16.57 6.47 8.21
N ASP A 82 -15.96 7.23 9.12
CA ASP A 82 -14.89 6.76 10.02
C ASP A 82 -15.37 5.60 10.94
N GLN A 83 -16.69 5.55 11.23
CA GLN A 83 -17.32 4.45 11.95
C GLN A 83 -17.82 3.31 11.06
N LYS A 84 -17.53 3.34 9.75
CA LYS A 84 -18.04 2.38 8.75
C LYS A 84 -19.58 2.32 8.65
N LYS A 85 -20.29 3.38 9.09
CA LYS A 85 -21.75 3.54 8.95
C LYS A 85 -22.05 4.14 7.58
N PHE A 86 -21.79 3.37 6.53
CA PHE A 86 -21.70 3.86 5.15
C PHE A 86 -23.00 4.46 4.61
N GLU A 87 -24.15 3.86 4.90
CA GLU A 87 -25.44 4.40 4.46
C GLU A 87 -25.70 5.82 5.03
N LYS A 88 -25.41 6.03 6.32
CA LYS A 88 -25.54 7.35 6.94
C LYS A 88 -24.54 8.33 6.36
N ALA A 89 -23.30 7.91 6.15
CA ALA A 89 -22.27 8.74 5.54
C ALA A 89 -22.68 9.22 4.15
N ILE A 90 -23.14 8.30 3.28
CA ILE A 90 -23.61 8.62 1.93
C ILE A 90 -24.78 9.59 1.96
N LYS A 91 -25.74 9.40 2.88
CA LYS A 91 -26.87 10.32 3.04
C LYS A 91 -26.37 11.74 3.28
N PHE A 92 -25.51 11.94 4.28
CA PHE A 92 -25.01 13.27 4.64
C PHE A 92 -24.11 13.88 3.55
N TYR A 93 -23.29 13.09 2.88
CA TYR A 93 -22.50 13.55 1.73
C TYR A 93 -23.41 14.01 0.57
N LYS A 94 -24.49 13.27 0.26
CA LYS A 94 -25.46 13.66 -0.77
C LYS A 94 -26.19 14.96 -0.39
N GLU A 95 -26.59 15.11 0.86
CA GLU A 95 -27.22 16.33 1.36
C GLU A 95 -26.26 17.53 1.28
N SER A 96 -24.99 17.34 1.69
CA SER A 96 -23.93 18.34 1.54
C SER A 96 -23.76 18.76 0.08
N PHE A 97 -23.63 17.80 -0.82
CA PHE A 97 -23.46 18.06 -2.24
C PHE A 97 -24.68 18.75 -2.87
N LYS A 98 -25.88 18.42 -2.43
CA LYS A 98 -27.12 19.09 -2.89
C LYS A 98 -27.13 20.57 -2.55
N LEU A 99 -26.56 20.95 -1.40
CA LEU A 99 -26.49 22.35 -0.94
C LEU A 99 -25.28 23.09 -1.53
N ASP A 100 -24.19 22.40 -1.77
CA ASP A 100 -22.98 22.92 -2.41
C ASP A 100 -22.52 21.95 -3.51
N SER A 101 -22.96 22.20 -4.73
CA SER A 101 -22.62 21.39 -5.92
C SER A 101 -21.14 21.50 -6.33
N LYS A 102 -20.36 22.40 -5.71
CA LYS A 102 -18.90 22.48 -5.88
C LYS A 102 -18.14 21.59 -4.92
N ASN A 103 -18.79 20.97 -3.95
CA ASN A 103 -18.15 20.08 -2.98
C ASN A 103 -17.81 18.72 -3.60
N HIS A 104 -16.76 18.72 -4.45
CA HIS A 104 -16.25 17.49 -5.07
C HIS A 104 -15.78 16.44 -4.05
N LEU A 105 -15.42 16.86 -2.82
CA LEU A 105 -14.94 15.93 -1.77
C LEU A 105 -16.08 15.03 -1.26
N ALA A 106 -17.32 15.51 -1.25
CA ALA A 106 -18.46 14.67 -0.91
C ALA A 106 -18.62 13.51 -1.89
N LEU A 107 -18.53 13.79 -3.20
CA LEU A 107 -18.58 12.76 -4.25
C LEU A 107 -17.38 11.82 -4.20
N TYR A 108 -16.18 12.35 -3.96
CA TYR A 108 -14.97 11.55 -3.79
C TYR A 108 -15.11 10.55 -2.62
N ASN A 109 -15.66 10.99 -1.49
CA ASN A 109 -15.88 10.11 -0.35
C ASN A 109 -17.00 9.09 -0.58
N ILE A 110 -18.04 9.44 -1.32
CA ILE A 110 -19.07 8.47 -1.76
C ILE A 110 -18.39 7.40 -2.65
N GLY A 111 -17.51 7.80 -3.57
CA GLY A 111 -16.73 6.86 -4.38
C GLY A 111 -15.87 5.94 -3.55
N ASN A 112 -15.19 6.45 -2.52
CA ASN A 112 -14.39 5.63 -1.59
C ASN A 112 -15.25 4.61 -0.84
N ILE A 113 -16.46 4.97 -0.43
CA ILE A 113 -17.39 4.04 0.23
C ILE A 113 -17.79 2.93 -0.75
N HIS A 114 -18.25 3.29 -1.94
CA HIS A 114 -18.62 2.29 -2.96
C HIS A 114 -17.46 1.37 -3.30
N PHE A 115 -16.25 1.92 -3.41
CA PHE A 115 -15.05 1.13 -3.63
C PHE A 115 -14.79 0.11 -2.48
N SER A 116 -14.94 0.54 -1.23
CA SER A 116 -14.76 -0.33 -0.06
C SER A 116 -15.82 -1.44 0.05
N GLU A 117 -17.00 -1.21 -0.56
CA GLU A 117 -18.07 -2.20 -0.69
C GLU A 117 -17.94 -3.07 -1.96
N ASN A 118 -16.83 -2.96 -2.70
CA ASN A 118 -16.59 -3.62 -4.00
C ASN A 118 -17.60 -3.24 -5.11
N LYS A 119 -18.29 -2.11 -4.98
CA LYS A 119 -19.18 -1.53 -5.99
C LYS A 119 -18.35 -0.63 -6.91
N PHE A 120 -17.56 -1.26 -7.78
CA PHE A 120 -16.50 -0.53 -8.52
C PHE A 120 -17.06 0.41 -9.59
N GLU A 121 -18.16 0.05 -10.26
CA GLU A 121 -18.82 0.87 -11.28
C GLU A 121 -19.43 2.13 -10.66
N GLU A 122 -20.10 2.00 -9.51
CA GLU A 122 -20.64 3.13 -8.76
C GLU A 122 -19.52 4.02 -8.23
N ALA A 123 -18.41 3.43 -7.78
CA ALA A 123 -17.23 4.18 -7.36
C ALA A 123 -16.66 5.02 -8.50
N ILE A 124 -16.47 4.41 -9.68
CA ILE A 124 -16.00 5.11 -10.89
C ILE A 124 -16.92 6.27 -11.24
N THR A 125 -18.24 6.05 -11.18
CA THR A 125 -19.23 7.08 -11.48
C THR A 125 -19.12 8.27 -10.51
N ALA A 126 -18.98 7.99 -9.22
CA ALA A 126 -18.85 9.03 -8.21
C ALA A 126 -17.51 9.80 -8.34
N PHE A 127 -16.41 9.10 -8.60
CA PHE A 127 -15.10 9.73 -8.82
C PHE A 127 -15.07 10.56 -10.11
N LYS A 128 -15.70 10.09 -11.21
CA LYS A 128 -15.82 10.87 -12.46
C LYS A 128 -16.55 12.19 -12.23
N LYS A 129 -17.67 12.19 -11.52
CA LYS A 129 -18.35 13.42 -11.14
C LYS A 129 -17.49 14.34 -10.27
N ALA A 130 -16.66 13.77 -9.36
CA ALA A 130 -15.74 14.55 -8.54
C ALA A 130 -14.66 15.24 -9.38
N ILE A 131 -14.10 14.59 -10.42
CA ILE A 131 -13.09 15.19 -11.29
C ILE A 131 -13.69 16.16 -12.33
N GLU A 132 -14.95 16.02 -12.71
CA GLU A 132 -15.68 17.02 -13.51
C GLU A 132 -15.74 18.38 -12.78
N ILE A 133 -15.93 18.34 -11.46
CA ILE A 133 -15.99 19.56 -10.63
C ILE A 133 -14.59 20.07 -10.30
N ASN A 134 -13.68 19.17 -9.93
CA ASN A 134 -12.28 19.50 -9.64
C ASN A 134 -11.32 18.65 -10.48
N PRO A 135 -10.96 19.12 -11.68
CA PRO A 135 -10.04 18.40 -12.58
C PRO A 135 -8.60 18.25 -12.07
N SER A 136 -8.25 18.87 -10.95
CA SER A 136 -6.92 18.72 -10.32
C SER A 136 -6.90 17.64 -9.23
N ASN A 137 -8.01 16.95 -8.95
CA ASN A 137 -8.08 15.89 -7.94
C ASN A 137 -7.37 14.61 -8.42
N PHE A 138 -6.04 14.61 -8.37
CA PHE A 138 -5.21 13.48 -8.81
C PHE A 138 -5.51 12.18 -8.05
N MET A 139 -5.97 12.25 -6.80
CA MET A 139 -6.36 11.06 -6.02
C MET A 139 -7.59 10.37 -6.62
N ALA A 140 -8.56 11.15 -7.11
CA ALA A 140 -9.74 10.58 -7.75
C ALA A 140 -9.37 9.86 -9.05
N TYR A 141 -8.48 10.44 -9.88
CA TYR A 141 -7.97 9.76 -11.07
C TYR A 141 -7.29 8.43 -10.72
N ASN A 142 -6.42 8.42 -9.72
CA ASN A 142 -5.76 7.20 -9.28
C ASN A 142 -6.77 6.15 -8.81
N ASN A 143 -7.78 6.55 -8.04
CA ASN A 143 -8.80 5.62 -7.52
C ASN A 143 -9.71 5.08 -8.63
N ILE A 144 -10.02 5.86 -9.66
CA ILE A 144 -10.67 5.37 -10.88
C ILE A 144 -9.81 4.30 -11.55
N GLY A 145 -8.49 4.53 -11.67
CA GLY A 145 -7.55 3.55 -12.21
C GLY A 145 -7.54 2.25 -11.41
N ILE A 146 -7.56 2.34 -10.06
CA ILE A 146 -7.64 1.16 -9.20
C ILE A 146 -8.98 0.41 -9.40
N ALA A 147 -10.09 1.14 -9.51
CA ALA A 147 -11.40 0.54 -9.75
C ALA A 147 -11.46 -0.17 -11.11
N TYR A 148 -10.96 0.44 -12.18
CA TYR A 148 -10.85 -0.21 -13.48
C TYR A 148 -9.96 -1.46 -13.46
N LYS A 149 -8.85 -1.43 -12.74
CA LYS A 149 -8.01 -2.62 -12.52
C LYS A 149 -8.81 -3.75 -11.83
N ARG A 150 -9.66 -3.43 -10.85
CA ARG A 150 -10.49 -4.41 -10.13
C ARG A 150 -11.52 -5.09 -11.01
N ILE A 151 -12.07 -4.39 -11.99
CA ILE A 151 -13.03 -4.95 -12.96
C ILE A 151 -12.35 -5.53 -14.21
N GLY A 152 -11.00 -5.57 -14.26
CA GLY A 152 -10.23 -6.15 -15.36
C GLY A 152 -10.06 -5.26 -16.59
N ASN A 153 -10.48 -4.01 -16.53
CA ASN A 153 -10.29 -3.05 -17.63
C ASN A 153 -8.92 -2.36 -17.51
N PHE A 154 -7.88 -3.04 -17.97
CA PHE A 154 -6.49 -2.61 -17.79
C PHE A 154 -6.11 -1.40 -18.62
N ASP A 155 -6.70 -1.20 -19.80
CA ASP A 155 -6.40 -0.05 -20.65
C ASP A 155 -6.93 1.25 -20.03
N GLU A 156 -8.17 1.26 -19.55
CA GLU A 156 -8.69 2.41 -18.81
C GLU A 156 -7.91 2.64 -17.50
N ALA A 157 -7.51 1.58 -16.80
CA ALA A 157 -6.68 1.72 -15.60
C ALA A 157 -5.36 2.46 -15.92
N LEU A 158 -4.64 2.05 -16.96
CA LEU A 158 -3.41 2.71 -17.42
C LEU A 158 -3.64 4.18 -17.76
N LYS A 159 -4.71 4.48 -18.49
CA LYS A 159 -5.08 5.86 -18.86
C LYS A 159 -5.29 6.74 -17.63
N PHE A 160 -6.08 6.26 -16.66
CA PHE A 160 -6.39 7.04 -15.46
C PHE A 160 -5.20 7.19 -14.52
N TYR A 161 -4.32 6.18 -14.37
CA TYR A 161 -3.06 6.36 -13.63
C TYR A 161 -2.15 7.40 -14.29
N ARG A 162 -2.04 7.40 -15.62
CA ARG A 162 -1.28 8.42 -16.34
C ARG A 162 -1.84 9.82 -16.10
N GLN A 163 -3.16 9.99 -16.18
CA GLN A 163 -3.82 11.25 -15.86
C GLN A 163 -3.55 11.70 -14.41
N ALA A 164 -3.57 10.79 -13.43
CA ALA A 164 -3.21 11.10 -12.05
C ALA A 164 -1.78 11.66 -11.95
N ILE A 165 -0.82 11.03 -12.63
CA ILE A 165 0.58 11.48 -12.72
C ILE A 165 0.67 12.84 -13.41
N ASP A 166 -0.11 13.08 -14.47
CA ASP A 166 -0.13 14.36 -15.18
C ASP A 166 -0.64 15.51 -14.31
N LYS A 167 -1.59 15.23 -13.41
CA LYS A 167 -2.11 16.21 -12.44
C LYS A 167 -1.17 16.43 -11.25
N ASN A 168 -0.42 15.41 -10.85
CA ASN A 168 0.61 15.53 -9.82
C ASN A 168 1.79 14.60 -10.15
N LYS A 169 2.87 15.18 -10.67
CA LYS A 169 4.09 14.46 -11.10
C LYS A 169 4.79 13.72 -9.96
N ASP A 170 4.60 14.16 -8.72
CA ASP A 170 5.22 13.56 -7.53
C ASP A 170 4.30 12.59 -6.78
N TYR A 171 3.13 12.27 -7.33
CA TYR A 171 2.19 11.37 -6.67
C TYR A 171 2.66 9.92 -6.77
N VAL A 172 3.38 9.48 -5.75
CA VAL A 172 4.07 8.18 -5.66
C VAL A 172 3.14 7.01 -5.96
N ASP A 173 1.95 6.98 -5.36
CA ASP A 173 1.01 5.85 -5.51
C ASP A 173 0.57 5.65 -6.96
N ALA A 174 0.34 6.75 -7.70
CA ALA A 174 -0.02 6.65 -9.11
C ALA A 174 1.12 6.09 -9.96
N HIS A 175 2.37 6.50 -9.69
CA HIS A 175 3.54 5.92 -10.38
C HIS A 175 3.69 4.43 -10.11
N VAL A 176 3.54 3.99 -8.85
CA VAL A 176 3.63 2.58 -8.47
C VAL A 176 2.50 1.78 -9.10
N ASN A 177 1.27 2.28 -9.04
CA ASN A 177 0.12 1.62 -9.65
C ASN A 177 0.26 1.52 -11.18
N TYR A 178 0.71 2.60 -11.82
CA TYR A 178 0.98 2.64 -13.26
C TYR A 178 2.08 1.63 -13.65
N GLY A 179 3.21 1.64 -12.93
CA GLY A 179 4.30 0.70 -13.14
C GLY A 179 3.85 -0.75 -12.99
N THR A 180 3.12 -1.07 -11.92
CA THR A 180 2.57 -2.40 -11.69
C THR A 180 1.61 -2.81 -12.82
N MET A 181 0.79 -1.89 -13.31
CA MET A 181 -0.15 -2.18 -14.40
C MET A 181 0.56 -2.40 -15.73
N LEU A 182 1.62 -1.63 -16.02
CA LEU A 182 2.48 -1.86 -17.19
C LEU A 182 3.13 -3.24 -17.14
N LEU A 183 3.64 -3.68 -15.98
CA LEU A 183 4.19 -5.04 -15.80
C LEU A 183 3.12 -6.10 -16.03
N THR A 184 1.92 -5.89 -15.50
CA THR A 184 0.78 -6.82 -15.70
C THR A 184 0.39 -6.95 -17.18
N THR A 185 0.53 -5.88 -17.95
CA THR A 185 0.22 -5.85 -19.40
C THR A 185 1.44 -6.12 -20.29
N ASN A 186 2.50 -6.71 -19.74
CA ASN A 186 3.73 -7.10 -20.41
C ASN A 186 4.52 -5.94 -21.06
N LYS A 187 4.30 -4.71 -20.61
CA LYS A 187 5.11 -3.53 -20.98
C LYS A 187 6.29 -3.41 -20.00
N LEU A 188 7.26 -4.34 -20.14
CA LEU A 188 8.26 -4.60 -19.09
C LEU A 188 9.20 -3.42 -18.86
N GLU A 189 9.75 -2.82 -19.91
CA GLU A 189 10.74 -1.73 -19.80
C GLU A 189 10.20 -0.55 -19.01
N ASP A 190 9.10 0.05 -19.49
CA ASP A 190 8.45 1.18 -18.83
C ASP A 190 7.93 0.79 -17.43
N GLY A 191 7.41 -0.41 -17.30
CA GLY A 191 6.88 -0.93 -16.05
C GLY A 191 7.95 -1.04 -14.96
N LEU A 192 9.12 -1.59 -15.29
CA LEU A 192 10.25 -1.72 -14.38
C LEU A 192 10.79 -0.34 -13.95
N GLU A 193 10.90 0.61 -14.88
CA GLU A 193 11.33 1.98 -14.56
C GLU A 193 10.31 2.70 -13.66
N LYS A 194 9.03 2.60 -13.95
CA LYS A 194 7.99 3.22 -13.11
C LYS A 194 7.84 2.55 -11.75
N TYR A 195 8.08 1.25 -11.66
CA TYR A 195 8.02 0.52 -10.39
C TYR A 195 9.11 0.93 -9.38
N GLU A 196 10.20 1.56 -9.83
CA GLU A 196 11.21 2.11 -8.93
C GLU A 196 10.68 3.21 -8.00
N TRP A 197 9.55 3.84 -8.35
CA TRP A 197 8.88 4.81 -7.48
C TRP A 197 8.40 4.22 -6.14
N ARG A 198 8.26 2.89 -6.04
CA ARG A 198 7.91 2.20 -4.79
C ARG A 198 8.83 2.59 -3.63
N LYS A 199 10.11 2.90 -3.91
CA LYS A 199 11.11 3.32 -2.92
C LYS A 199 10.76 4.63 -2.21
N LYS A 200 9.88 5.44 -2.82
CA LYS A 200 9.37 6.70 -2.25
C LYS A 200 8.04 6.50 -1.52
N SER A 201 7.45 5.31 -1.58
CA SER A 201 6.15 5.05 -0.96
C SER A 201 6.28 4.90 0.55
N LYS A 202 5.22 5.26 1.28
CA LYS A 202 5.17 5.06 2.72
C LYS A 202 5.28 3.58 3.08
N SER A 203 4.61 2.71 2.33
CA SER A 203 4.67 1.25 2.54
C SER A 203 6.10 0.70 2.40
N PHE A 204 6.93 1.30 1.57
CA PHE A 204 8.34 0.93 1.47
C PHE A 204 9.12 1.36 2.72
N SER A 205 8.92 2.59 3.21
CA SER A 205 9.58 3.07 4.43
C SER A 205 9.14 2.30 5.68
N ASP A 206 7.88 1.87 5.75
CA ASP A 206 7.37 1.05 6.84
C ASP A 206 7.95 -0.38 6.81
N TYR A 207 8.42 -0.84 5.65
CA TYR A 207 8.96 -2.19 5.47
C TYR A 207 10.49 -2.25 5.59
N VAL A 208 11.19 -1.24 5.06
CA VAL A 208 12.65 -1.10 5.11
C VAL A 208 12.97 0.24 5.71
N ASP A 209 13.51 0.25 6.92
CA ASP A 209 14.12 1.46 7.46
C ASP A 209 15.46 1.72 6.74
N TYR A 210 15.32 2.26 5.52
CA TYR A 210 16.47 2.54 4.67
C TYR A 210 17.42 3.59 5.27
N GLN A 211 16.87 4.53 6.04
CA GLN A 211 17.68 5.56 6.68
C GLN A 211 18.56 4.98 7.79
N SER A 212 18.05 3.99 8.54
CA SER A 212 18.84 3.32 9.58
C SER A 212 19.99 2.49 9.01
N LEU A 213 19.91 2.06 7.75
CA LEU A 213 20.98 1.30 7.12
C LEU A 213 22.25 2.13 6.88
N ASN A 214 22.15 3.46 6.87
CA ASN A 214 23.27 4.42 6.70
C ASN A 214 24.28 4.01 5.60
N LEU A 215 23.72 3.64 4.42
CA LEU A 215 24.50 3.11 3.30
C LEU A 215 25.35 4.22 2.65
N LYS A 216 26.67 4.06 2.70
CA LYS A 216 27.64 4.98 2.09
C LYS A 216 28.11 4.51 0.70
N SER A 217 27.81 3.28 0.33
CA SER A 217 28.16 2.71 -0.97
C SER A 217 27.30 3.28 -2.09
N LYS A 218 27.75 3.13 -3.34
CA LYS A 218 26.98 3.55 -4.52
C LYS A 218 25.81 2.59 -4.79
N VAL A 219 24.69 3.14 -5.28
CA VAL A 219 23.61 2.31 -5.82
C VAL A 219 24.12 1.64 -7.09
N TRP A 220 24.00 0.31 -7.17
CA TRP A 220 24.37 -0.43 -8.36
C TRP A 220 23.33 -0.27 -9.47
N ASN A 221 23.79 0.08 -10.67
CA ASN A 221 22.95 0.27 -11.85
C ASN A 221 23.42 -0.55 -13.07
N GLY A 222 24.22 -1.60 -12.85
CA GLY A 222 24.71 -2.49 -13.90
C GLY A 222 26.21 -2.40 -14.17
N GLU A 223 26.96 -1.67 -13.34
CA GLU A 223 28.42 -1.57 -13.44
C GLU A 223 29.08 -2.94 -13.23
N ASP A 224 30.33 -3.09 -13.69
CA ASP A 224 31.10 -4.32 -13.46
C ASP A 224 31.32 -4.59 -11.98
N LEU A 225 31.00 -5.81 -11.56
CA LEU A 225 31.11 -6.28 -10.18
C LEU A 225 32.29 -7.24 -9.95
N ASN A 226 33.15 -7.50 -10.95
CA ASN A 226 34.28 -8.38 -10.74
C ASN A 226 35.21 -7.86 -9.65
N ASN A 227 35.52 -8.74 -8.68
CA ASN A 227 36.30 -8.43 -7.48
C ASN A 227 35.69 -7.32 -6.59
N LYS A 228 34.38 -7.11 -6.66
CA LYS A 228 33.62 -6.16 -5.83
C LYS A 228 32.70 -6.91 -4.88
N LYS A 229 32.21 -6.19 -3.86
CA LYS A 229 31.19 -6.66 -2.92
C LYS A 229 29.90 -5.90 -3.15
N ILE A 230 28.79 -6.63 -3.31
CA ILE A 230 27.47 -6.03 -3.47
C ILE A 230 26.56 -6.40 -2.31
N PHE A 231 25.92 -5.40 -1.72
CA PHE A 231 24.93 -5.54 -0.67
C PHE A 231 23.52 -5.49 -1.27
N ILE A 232 22.80 -6.60 -1.18
CA ILE A 232 21.46 -6.75 -1.73
C ILE A 232 20.44 -6.80 -0.61
N ILE A 233 19.43 -5.94 -0.69
CA ILE A 233 18.39 -5.78 0.32
C ILE A 233 17.11 -6.42 -0.19
N ALA A 234 16.65 -7.47 0.49
CA ALA A 234 15.33 -8.05 0.27
C ALA A 234 14.28 -7.18 0.96
N GLU A 235 13.45 -6.51 0.18
CA GLU A 235 12.59 -5.39 0.61
C GLU A 235 11.11 -5.73 0.78
N GLN A 236 10.69 -6.98 0.54
CA GLN A 236 9.30 -7.40 0.64
C GLN A 236 9.15 -8.78 1.31
N GLY A 237 8.02 -9.45 1.09
CA GLY A 237 7.71 -10.73 1.71
C GLY A 237 8.53 -11.90 1.19
N ILE A 238 8.32 -13.07 1.80
CA ILE A 238 9.01 -14.30 1.42
C ILE A 238 8.74 -14.72 -0.03
N GLY A 239 7.52 -14.47 -0.53
CA GLY A 239 7.16 -14.78 -1.92
C GLY A 239 8.02 -14.03 -2.92
N ASP A 240 8.23 -12.73 -2.67
CA ASP A 240 9.09 -11.90 -3.51
C ASP A 240 10.56 -12.32 -3.39
N LEU A 241 11.02 -12.63 -2.16
CA LEU A 241 12.36 -13.17 -1.94
C LEU A 241 12.59 -14.43 -2.78
N ILE A 242 11.66 -15.36 -2.78
CA ILE A 242 11.71 -16.60 -3.57
C ILE A 242 11.71 -16.28 -5.06
N GLN A 243 10.76 -15.47 -5.52
CA GLN A 243 10.61 -15.15 -6.94
C GLN A 243 11.83 -14.46 -7.53
N PHE A 244 12.42 -13.51 -6.79
CA PHE A 244 13.54 -12.70 -7.28
C PHE A 244 14.93 -13.27 -6.94
N ALA A 245 15.01 -14.36 -6.15
CA ALA A 245 16.28 -15.06 -5.87
C ALA A 245 17.03 -15.46 -7.12
N ARG A 246 16.35 -15.76 -8.23
CA ARG A 246 16.95 -16.07 -9.52
C ARG A 246 17.98 -15.05 -9.99
N TYR A 247 17.74 -13.77 -9.70
CA TYR A 247 18.65 -12.70 -10.09
C TYR A 247 19.95 -12.69 -9.27
N LEU A 248 19.95 -13.24 -8.05
CA LEU A 248 21.16 -13.42 -7.25
C LEU A 248 22.10 -14.43 -7.92
N TYR A 249 21.54 -15.50 -8.44
CA TYR A 249 22.30 -16.51 -9.17
C TYR A 249 22.79 -16.01 -10.54
N LEU A 250 22.01 -15.17 -11.21
CA LEU A 250 22.49 -14.48 -12.42
C LEU A 250 23.70 -13.60 -12.12
N LEU A 251 23.64 -12.79 -11.05
CA LEU A 251 24.77 -11.96 -10.61
C LEU A 251 26.01 -12.78 -10.36
N ARG A 252 25.86 -13.88 -9.60
CA ARG A 252 26.96 -14.78 -9.27
C ARG A 252 27.58 -15.45 -10.50
N ASN A 253 26.74 -15.84 -11.47
CA ASN A 253 27.23 -16.50 -12.69
C ASN A 253 27.88 -15.49 -13.64
N LYS A 254 27.46 -14.25 -13.63
CA LYS A 254 27.97 -13.20 -14.51
C LYS A 254 29.25 -12.55 -13.99
N TYR A 255 29.39 -12.39 -12.68
CA TYR A 255 30.48 -11.66 -12.04
C TYR A 255 31.17 -12.48 -10.96
N LYS A 256 32.49 -12.34 -10.86
CA LYS A 256 33.26 -12.83 -9.70
C LYS A 256 33.08 -11.83 -8.55
N THR A 257 31.93 -11.88 -7.88
CA THR A 257 31.52 -10.92 -6.84
C THR A 257 31.14 -11.61 -5.53
N GLU A 258 31.37 -10.96 -4.41
CA GLU A 258 30.83 -11.37 -3.11
C GLU A 258 29.45 -10.73 -2.93
N ILE A 259 28.44 -11.57 -2.73
CA ILE A 259 27.05 -11.13 -2.53
C ILE A 259 26.71 -11.19 -1.05
N ILE A 260 26.40 -10.03 -0.46
CA ILE A 260 25.89 -9.89 0.91
C ILE A 260 24.39 -9.69 0.79
N LEU A 261 23.60 -10.66 1.27
CA LEU A 261 22.14 -10.63 1.17
C LEU A 261 21.51 -10.30 2.53
N LYS A 262 20.85 -9.15 2.65
CA LYS A 262 20.03 -8.80 3.83
C LYS A 262 18.61 -9.32 3.66
N ILE A 263 18.21 -10.21 4.58
CA ILE A 263 16.85 -10.74 4.66
C ILE A 263 16.17 -10.30 5.97
N LYS A 264 14.85 -10.21 5.98
CA LYS A 264 14.10 -9.75 7.14
C LYS A 264 14.15 -10.74 8.31
N SER A 265 14.06 -12.02 8.04
CA SER A 265 14.04 -13.07 9.06
C SER A 265 15.06 -14.16 8.78
N LYS A 266 15.82 -14.53 9.83
CA LYS A 266 16.79 -15.62 9.76
C LYS A 266 16.15 -16.97 9.36
N ASN A 267 14.87 -17.13 9.62
CA ASN A 267 14.14 -18.35 9.24
C ASN A 267 14.15 -18.65 7.75
N PHE A 268 14.47 -17.66 6.90
CA PHE A 268 14.54 -17.83 5.45
C PHE A 268 15.96 -18.08 4.93
N SER A 269 16.97 -18.04 5.80
CA SER A 269 18.36 -18.25 5.39
C SER A 269 18.62 -19.66 4.84
N HIS A 270 17.88 -20.66 5.30
CA HIS A 270 18.01 -22.05 4.86
C HIS A 270 17.58 -22.29 3.39
N PHE A 271 16.85 -21.35 2.77
CA PHE A 271 16.53 -21.44 1.34
C PHE A 271 17.75 -21.19 0.43
N PHE A 272 18.79 -20.55 0.98
CA PHE A 272 19.98 -20.19 0.22
C PHE A 272 21.20 -21.03 0.67
N ASN A 273 22.04 -21.37 -0.28
CA ASN A 273 23.31 -22.01 0.04
C ASN A 273 24.26 -20.97 0.65
N HIS A 274 24.62 -21.13 1.92
CA HIS A 274 25.54 -20.25 2.63
C HIS A 274 26.97 -20.20 2.04
N LYS A 275 27.34 -21.15 1.18
CA LYS A 275 28.60 -21.09 0.44
C LYS A 275 28.55 -20.07 -0.70
N ASP A 276 27.36 -19.70 -1.15
CA ASP A 276 27.15 -18.84 -2.31
C ASP A 276 26.87 -17.40 -1.91
N PHE A 277 26.33 -17.17 -0.69
CA PHE A 277 25.87 -15.87 -0.23
C PHE A 277 26.23 -15.64 1.23
N ASN A 278 26.73 -14.43 1.54
CA ASN A 278 26.85 -13.95 2.91
C ASN A 278 25.49 -13.40 3.37
N ILE A 279 24.77 -14.17 4.18
CA ILE A 279 23.39 -13.83 4.56
C ILE A 279 23.37 -13.16 5.92
N ILE A 280 22.78 -11.97 5.98
CA ILE A 280 22.57 -11.22 7.24
C ILE A 280 21.08 -10.98 7.49
N SER A 281 20.67 -10.96 8.76
CA SER A 281 19.29 -10.74 9.18
C SER A 281 19.22 -9.91 10.46
N GLY A 282 18.12 -9.17 10.67
CA GLY A 282 17.96 -8.31 11.85
C GLY A 282 18.96 -7.14 11.87
N ASP A 283 19.40 -6.75 13.07
CA ASP A 283 20.24 -5.56 13.33
C ASP A 283 21.75 -5.84 13.28
N HIS A 284 22.16 -6.83 12.50
CA HIS A 284 23.57 -7.13 12.33
C HIS A 284 24.29 -5.99 11.63
N THR A 285 25.55 -5.76 12.07
CA THR A 285 26.45 -4.80 11.42
C THR A 285 26.58 -5.13 9.93
N ILE A 286 26.32 -4.15 9.07
CA ILE A 286 26.43 -4.32 7.63
C ILE A 286 27.92 -4.38 7.26
N PRO A 287 28.39 -5.47 6.62
CA PRO A 287 29.77 -5.57 6.17
C PRO A 287 30.15 -4.50 5.16
N LYS A 288 31.44 -4.14 5.09
CA LYS A 288 31.94 -3.22 4.06
C LYS A 288 31.65 -3.77 2.67
N HIS A 289 31.10 -2.94 1.80
CA HIS A 289 30.71 -3.27 0.43
C HIS A 289 30.92 -2.07 -0.51
N ASP A 290 31.04 -2.36 -1.81
CA ASP A 290 31.29 -1.34 -2.84
C ASP A 290 29.98 -0.77 -3.40
N TYR A 291 28.98 -1.63 -3.57
CA TYR A 291 27.67 -1.28 -4.13
C TYR A 291 26.55 -1.82 -3.27
N HIS A 292 25.37 -1.17 -3.36
CA HIS A 292 24.14 -1.72 -2.84
C HIS A 292 23.00 -1.64 -3.86
N VAL A 293 22.01 -2.54 -3.72
CA VAL A 293 20.82 -2.55 -4.56
C VAL A 293 19.65 -3.21 -3.83
N PHE A 294 18.45 -2.76 -4.14
CA PHE A 294 17.24 -3.46 -3.74
C PHE A 294 16.95 -4.62 -4.66
N MET A 295 16.53 -5.75 -4.10
CA MET A 295 16.35 -6.99 -4.84
C MET A 295 15.33 -6.85 -5.98
N LEU A 296 14.24 -6.12 -5.76
CA LEU A 296 13.22 -5.89 -6.80
C LEU A 296 13.63 -4.86 -7.85
N SER A 297 14.81 -4.25 -7.73
CA SER A 297 15.40 -3.43 -8.80
C SER A 297 16.29 -4.23 -9.77
N LEU A 298 16.68 -5.44 -9.39
CA LEU A 298 17.51 -6.31 -10.23
C LEU A 298 16.87 -6.59 -11.61
N PRO A 299 15.56 -6.91 -11.71
CA PRO A 299 14.92 -7.11 -13.01
C PRO A 299 15.11 -5.94 -13.98
N ARG A 300 15.03 -4.70 -13.50
CA ARG A 300 15.23 -3.50 -14.31
C ARG A 300 16.64 -3.45 -14.90
N ILE A 301 17.64 -3.80 -14.09
CA ILE A 301 19.04 -3.78 -14.50
C ILE A 301 19.31 -4.88 -15.51
N PHE A 302 18.83 -6.09 -15.24
CA PHE A 302 19.00 -7.25 -16.14
C PHE A 302 18.15 -7.14 -17.42
N PHE A 303 17.06 -6.41 -17.42
CA PHE A 303 16.28 -6.14 -18.64
C PHE A 303 17.13 -5.42 -19.69
N LYS A 304 17.94 -4.45 -19.29
CA LYS A 304 18.83 -3.69 -20.19
C LYS A 304 19.90 -4.55 -20.86
N THR A 305 20.21 -5.71 -20.31
CA THR A 305 21.17 -6.67 -20.87
C THR A 305 20.50 -7.88 -21.56
N ASN A 306 19.18 -7.85 -21.76
CA ASN A 306 18.37 -8.96 -22.28
C ASN A 306 18.45 -10.26 -21.48
N GLU A 307 18.80 -10.17 -20.19
CA GLU A 307 18.97 -11.31 -19.28
C GLU A 307 17.80 -11.47 -18.29
N ILE A 308 16.72 -10.75 -18.50
CA ILE A 308 15.56 -10.75 -17.57
C ILE A 308 14.91 -12.14 -17.44
N PHE A 309 14.92 -12.91 -18.50
CA PHE A 309 14.36 -14.27 -18.53
C PHE A 309 15.46 -15.29 -18.32
N CYS A 310 15.81 -15.54 -17.06
CA CYS A 310 16.72 -16.64 -16.77
C CYS A 310 16.05 -17.98 -17.06
N LYS A 311 16.81 -18.91 -17.64
CA LYS A 311 16.42 -20.33 -17.65
C LYS A 311 16.12 -20.80 -16.23
N SER A 312 15.22 -21.77 -16.08
CA SER A 312 14.89 -22.33 -14.77
C SER A 312 16.16 -22.77 -14.05
N VAL A 313 16.48 -22.15 -12.95
CA VAL A 313 17.61 -22.54 -12.11
C VAL A 313 17.04 -23.22 -10.89
N ASN A 314 17.46 -24.44 -10.62
CA ASN A 314 17.09 -25.14 -9.39
C ASN A 314 17.94 -24.59 -8.24
N PHE A 315 17.53 -23.45 -7.66
CA PHE A 315 18.31 -22.73 -6.66
C PHE A 315 17.86 -22.98 -5.22
N PHE A 316 16.72 -23.65 -5.02
CA PHE A 316 16.29 -24.05 -3.69
C PHE A 316 16.76 -25.47 -3.39
N GLN A 317 17.40 -25.63 -2.23
CA GLN A 317 17.76 -26.93 -1.71
C GLN A 317 16.94 -27.21 -0.46
N SER A 318 16.19 -28.30 -0.46
CA SER A 318 15.57 -28.79 0.77
C SER A 318 16.59 -29.55 1.60
N ASP A 319 16.54 -29.43 2.92
CA ASP A 319 17.43 -30.18 3.79
C ASP A 319 17.17 -31.71 3.67
N GLN A 320 18.23 -32.50 3.85
CA GLN A 320 18.18 -33.94 3.66
C GLN A 320 17.22 -34.65 4.65
N LYS A 321 17.11 -34.15 5.87
CA LYS A 321 16.18 -34.74 6.88
C LYS A 321 14.74 -34.59 6.42
N THR A 322 14.37 -33.40 5.94
CA THR A 322 13.04 -33.12 5.39
C THR A 322 12.78 -33.94 4.14
N LYS A 323 13.75 -34.10 3.23
CA LYS A 323 13.61 -34.97 2.06
C LYS A 323 13.33 -36.42 2.45
N ILE A 324 14.11 -36.97 3.38
CA ILE A 324 13.94 -38.34 3.86
C ILE A 324 12.57 -38.51 4.51
N LYS A 325 12.21 -37.60 5.44
CA LYS A 325 10.91 -37.61 6.11
C LYS A 325 9.73 -37.66 5.13
N TRP A 326 9.75 -36.80 4.10
CA TRP A 326 8.68 -36.78 3.10
C TRP A 326 8.75 -37.97 2.15
N LYS A 327 9.92 -38.43 1.77
CA LYS A 327 10.08 -39.66 0.98
C LYS A 327 9.41 -40.84 1.70
N THR A 328 9.71 -41.03 3.00
CA THR A 328 9.09 -42.10 3.81
C THR A 328 7.58 -41.94 3.89
N LYS A 329 7.07 -40.74 4.13
CA LYS A 329 5.62 -40.49 4.21
C LYS A 329 4.87 -40.73 2.90
N LEU A 330 5.55 -40.60 1.78
CA LEU A 330 4.97 -40.67 0.46
C LEU A 330 5.25 -42.02 -0.24
N THR A 331 5.96 -42.96 0.42
CA THR A 331 6.36 -44.24 -0.18
C THR A 331 5.17 -45.08 -0.61
N ASP A 332 4.14 -45.13 0.23
CA ASP A 332 2.97 -46.01 0.02
C ASP A 332 1.89 -45.35 -0.87
N ILE A 333 2.08 -44.11 -1.26
CA ILE A 333 1.15 -43.39 -2.14
C ILE A 333 1.45 -43.74 -3.59
N GLN A 334 0.51 -44.37 -4.26
CA GLN A 334 0.61 -44.65 -5.70
C GLN A 334 0.17 -43.46 -6.54
N GLY A 335 0.70 -43.35 -7.77
CA GLY A 335 0.34 -42.29 -8.73
C GLY A 335 1.08 -40.95 -8.54
N ILE A 336 0.56 -39.92 -9.20
CA ILE A 336 1.11 -38.55 -9.17
C ILE A 336 0.82 -37.91 -7.80
N LYS A 337 1.85 -37.36 -7.19
CA LYS A 337 1.77 -36.72 -5.88
C LYS A 337 1.72 -35.20 -6.06
N ILE A 338 0.58 -34.59 -5.71
CA ILE A 338 0.36 -33.14 -5.81
C ILE A 338 0.26 -32.56 -4.40
N GLY A 339 1.19 -31.67 -4.08
CA GLY A 339 1.13 -30.87 -2.85
C GLY A 339 0.31 -29.60 -3.08
N ILE A 340 -0.70 -29.37 -2.25
CA ILE A 340 -1.55 -28.18 -2.31
C ILE A 340 -1.35 -27.33 -1.06
N HIS A 341 -1.10 -26.04 -1.26
CA HIS A 341 -1.10 -25.05 -0.20
C HIS A 341 -2.08 -23.93 -0.58
N TRP A 342 -3.17 -23.79 0.17
CA TRP A 342 -4.29 -22.92 -0.18
C TRP A 342 -4.59 -21.83 0.86
N SER A 343 -3.80 -21.75 1.92
CA SER A 343 -4.00 -20.76 2.99
C SER A 343 -2.90 -19.73 3.01
N THR A 344 -3.29 -18.48 3.17
CA THR A 344 -2.38 -17.34 3.40
C THR A 344 -2.51 -16.84 4.84
N SER A 345 -1.83 -15.75 5.18
CA SER A 345 -2.01 -15.11 6.48
C SER A 345 -3.43 -14.54 6.64
N SER A 346 -3.90 -14.42 7.87
CA SER A 346 -5.19 -13.80 8.21
C SER A 346 -5.33 -12.34 7.71
N LEU A 347 -4.22 -11.71 7.29
CA LEU A 347 -4.20 -10.35 6.75
C LEU A 347 -4.69 -10.24 5.29
N MET A 348 -4.78 -11.36 4.58
CA MET A 348 -5.22 -11.41 3.18
C MET A 348 -6.17 -12.61 2.96
N PRO A 349 -7.34 -12.62 3.62
CA PRO A 349 -8.26 -13.75 3.53
C PRO A 349 -8.79 -13.98 2.10
N GLU A 350 -8.82 -12.95 1.27
CA GLU A 350 -9.23 -13.02 -0.13
C GLU A 350 -8.28 -13.84 -1.02
N ARG A 351 -7.09 -14.19 -0.52
CA ARG A 351 -6.14 -15.10 -1.18
C ARG A 351 -6.31 -16.56 -0.80
N ASN A 352 -7.25 -16.86 0.11
CA ASN A 352 -7.54 -18.22 0.51
C ASN A 352 -8.65 -18.78 -0.37
N PHE A 353 -8.42 -19.97 -0.93
CA PHE A 353 -9.44 -20.71 -1.68
C PHE A 353 -10.06 -21.79 -0.78
N PRO A 354 -11.37 -21.98 -0.78
CA PRO A 354 -12.00 -23.11 -0.11
C PRO A 354 -11.45 -24.44 -0.64
N LEU A 355 -11.15 -25.37 0.26
CA LEU A 355 -10.57 -26.68 -0.09
C LEU A 355 -11.44 -27.45 -1.09
N GLU A 356 -12.75 -27.24 -1.06
CA GLU A 356 -13.72 -27.84 -1.97
C GLU A 356 -13.48 -27.55 -3.46
N HIS A 357 -12.86 -26.41 -3.79
CA HIS A 357 -12.46 -26.11 -5.16
C HIS A 357 -11.37 -27.07 -5.68
N PHE A 358 -10.49 -27.53 -4.79
CA PHE A 358 -9.43 -28.49 -5.14
C PHE A 358 -9.96 -29.92 -5.23
N VAL A 359 -11.00 -30.27 -4.47
CA VAL A 359 -11.62 -31.59 -4.53
C VAL A 359 -12.27 -31.84 -5.89
N LYS A 360 -12.79 -30.81 -6.55
CA LYS A 360 -13.32 -30.93 -7.92
C LYS A 360 -12.22 -31.26 -8.92
N LEU A 361 -11.04 -30.58 -8.83
CA LEU A 361 -9.89 -30.85 -9.70
C LEU A 361 -9.34 -32.28 -9.53
N SER A 362 -9.42 -32.86 -8.33
CA SER A 362 -8.91 -34.21 -8.09
C SER A 362 -9.79 -35.34 -8.67
N LYS A 363 -11.01 -35.04 -9.13
CA LYS A 363 -11.89 -36.01 -9.79
C LYS A 363 -11.58 -36.14 -11.29
N ASP A 364 -10.85 -35.21 -11.86
CA ASP A 364 -10.53 -35.16 -13.28
C ASP A 364 -9.03 -35.54 -13.56
N ILE A 365 -8.29 -35.95 -12.51
CA ILE A 365 -6.91 -36.43 -12.54
C ILE A 365 -6.85 -37.89 -12.13
#